data_3445dcd73cbd69c8a866d38e890ff132
#
_entry.id   3445dcd73cbd69c8a866d38e890ff132
#
_cell.length_a   1.000
_cell.length_b   1.000
_cell.length_c   1.000
_cell.angle_alpha   90.00
_cell.angle_beta   90.00
_cell.angle_gamma   90.00
#
_symmetry.space_group_name_H-M   'P 1'
#
loop_
_entity.id
_entity.type
_entity.pdbx_description
1 polymer ?
#
loop_
_entity_poly.entity_id
_entity_poly.type
_entity_poly.pdbx_seq_one_letter_code
_entity_poly.pdbx_strand_id
1 'polypeptide(L)'
;MSGRIFQNSVLQFKETTDTVIGVIDSEGTVIACTDLPEIGQRWPHLVQPINEAEGACTALEGKTFKALEGWGGQFDFAAFTRGEDALSSTVCSMATVALNTAKSYYEEKHDKTSFVKSILSDNILLSDIYVRAKELHVEAELNRGVFVIRRTDDKADAVPVETVQNIFPDRQTSFVLSMGEDDVVLVQQLGDNVEMSDLEKTAAQIEETLRVNGESTVVVGIGTVATHLRDLAKSYKEAQMAIEVGKVFDTEKYIISYENLGIGRLIYQLPTTLCEMFLQEVFKKNPIDALDKETLFTINKFFENNLILSETARKLFVHRNTLVYRLEKIKKLTGLDLREFDDAITFKVALMVKKYLASRGIEA
;
A
#
# COMPACT_ATOMS: atom_id res chain seq x y z
N MET A 1 -6.55 -5.87 -21.18
CA MET A 1 -7.18 -5.13 -20.08
C MET A 1 -8.58 -4.59 -20.39
N SER A 2 -8.80 -4.00 -21.56
CA SER A 2 -10.09 -3.42 -21.99
C SER A 2 -11.29 -4.40 -21.99
N GLY A 3 -11.07 -5.67 -22.32
CA GLY A 3 -12.16 -6.65 -22.33
C GLY A 3 -12.90 -6.87 -21.00
N ARG A 4 -12.21 -6.82 -19.86
CA ARG A 4 -12.84 -6.99 -18.52
C ARG A 4 -13.81 -5.85 -18.16
N ILE A 5 -13.50 -4.63 -18.59
CA ILE A 5 -14.31 -3.44 -18.28
C ILE A 5 -15.66 -3.57 -18.96
N PHE A 6 -15.61 -3.83 -20.27
CA PHE A 6 -16.82 -3.97 -21.08
C PHE A 6 -17.60 -5.22 -20.72
N GLN A 7 -16.94 -6.34 -20.38
CA GLN A 7 -17.60 -7.59 -20.08
C GLN A 7 -18.54 -7.48 -18.87
N ASN A 8 -18.12 -6.79 -17.80
CA ASN A 8 -18.98 -6.57 -16.63
C ASN A 8 -20.21 -5.73 -16.98
N SER A 9 -20.06 -4.68 -17.78
CA SER A 9 -21.17 -3.83 -18.22
C SER A 9 -22.09 -4.58 -19.18
N VAL A 10 -21.53 -5.36 -20.10
CA VAL A 10 -22.27 -6.16 -21.06
C VAL A 10 -23.11 -7.23 -20.38
N LEU A 11 -22.60 -7.91 -19.35
CA LEU A 11 -23.34 -8.91 -18.59
C LEU A 11 -24.56 -8.33 -17.85
N GLN A 12 -24.53 -7.07 -17.43
CA GLN A 12 -25.69 -6.42 -16.81
C GLN A 12 -26.86 -6.24 -17.80
N PHE A 13 -26.57 -6.06 -19.08
CA PHE A 13 -27.63 -6.01 -20.09
C PHE A 13 -28.38 -7.34 -20.27
N LYS A 14 -27.74 -8.47 -19.96
CA LYS A 14 -28.36 -9.81 -20.05
C LYS A 14 -29.56 -9.95 -19.10
N GLU A 15 -29.59 -9.18 -18.02
CA GLU A 15 -30.69 -9.17 -17.05
C GLU A 15 -31.89 -8.34 -17.54
N THR A 16 -31.65 -7.44 -18.52
CA THR A 16 -32.64 -6.46 -19.00
C THR A 16 -33.14 -6.76 -20.41
N THR A 17 -32.39 -7.51 -21.22
CA THR A 17 -32.78 -7.84 -22.61
C THR A 17 -32.26 -9.20 -23.03
N ASP A 18 -33.04 -9.91 -23.84
CA ASP A 18 -32.65 -11.17 -24.46
C ASP A 18 -31.76 -10.97 -25.71
N THR A 19 -31.58 -9.72 -26.14
CA THR A 19 -30.79 -9.39 -27.33
C THR A 19 -29.29 -9.56 -26.99
N VAL A 20 -28.53 -10.19 -27.91
CA VAL A 20 -27.10 -10.29 -27.78
C VAL A 20 -26.47 -8.91 -27.96
N ILE A 21 -25.68 -8.48 -26.97
CA ILE A 21 -24.95 -7.24 -26.98
C ILE A 21 -23.46 -7.57 -26.77
N GLY A 22 -22.59 -6.91 -27.54
CA GLY A 22 -21.16 -7.08 -27.40
C GLY A 22 -20.37 -5.85 -27.82
N VAL A 23 -19.06 -5.95 -27.70
CA VAL A 23 -18.08 -4.90 -28.04
C VAL A 23 -16.96 -5.51 -28.87
N ILE A 24 -16.60 -4.84 -29.96
CA ILE A 24 -15.41 -5.14 -30.75
C ILE A 24 -14.35 -4.05 -30.57
N ASP A 25 -13.09 -4.43 -30.76
CA ASP A 25 -11.96 -3.49 -30.80
C ASP A 25 -11.71 -2.96 -32.24
N SER A 26 -10.72 -2.08 -32.36
CA SER A 26 -10.32 -1.49 -33.65
C SER A 26 -9.80 -2.49 -34.70
N GLU A 27 -9.49 -3.73 -34.30
CA GLU A 27 -9.12 -4.82 -35.21
C GLU A 27 -10.33 -5.69 -35.61
N GLY A 28 -11.51 -5.38 -35.08
CA GLY A 28 -12.73 -6.17 -35.27
C GLY A 28 -12.80 -7.44 -34.42
N THR A 29 -12.01 -7.53 -33.35
CA THR A 29 -12.06 -8.66 -32.42
C THR A 29 -13.13 -8.43 -31.36
N VAL A 30 -14.01 -9.42 -31.14
CA VAL A 30 -15.00 -9.37 -30.06
C VAL A 30 -14.32 -9.50 -28.72
N ILE A 31 -14.30 -8.43 -27.93
CA ILE A 31 -13.62 -8.36 -26.61
C ILE A 31 -14.57 -8.54 -25.44
N ALA A 32 -15.87 -8.33 -25.64
CA ALA A 32 -16.92 -8.54 -24.64
C ALA A 32 -18.23 -8.92 -25.36
N CYS A 33 -19.01 -9.86 -24.78
CA CYS A 33 -20.29 -10.24 -25.33
C CYS A 33 -21.18 -10.90 -24.27
N THR A 34 -22.51 -10.71 -24.35
CA THR A 34 -23.50 -11.46 -23.56
C THR A 34 -23.55 -12.94 -23.97
N ASP A 35 -23.19 -13.24 -25.22
CA ASP A 35 -23.04 -14.60 -25.75
C ASP A 35 -21.53 -14.97 -25.72
N LEU A 36 -21.12 -15.67 -24.66
CA LEU A 36 -19.70 -15.95 -24.38
C LEU A 36 -18.93 -16.63 -25.53
N PRO A 37 -19.53 -17.57 -26.31
CA PRO A 37 -18.87 -18.17 -27.49
C PRO A 37 -18.47 -17.18 -28.60
N GLU A 38 -19.07 -16.00 -28.67
CA GLU A 38 -18.66 -14.98 -29.64
C GLU A 38 -17.36 -14.24 -29.26
N ILE A 39 -16.95 -14.29 -28.00
CA ILE A 39 -15.73 -13.61 -27.52
C ILE A 39 -14.50 -14.23 -28.19
N GLY A 40 -13.65 -13.39 -28.76
CA GLY A 40 -12.45 -13.78 -29.49
C GLY A 40 -12.66 -14.00 -31.00
N GLN A 41 -13.91 -13.96 -31.50
CA GLN A 41 -14.18 -13.94 -32.93
C GLN A 41 -13.62 -12.66 -33.56
N ARG A 42 -13.22 -12.74 -34.83
CA ARG A 42 -12.63 -11.61 -35.57
C ARG A 42 -13.42 -11.29 -36.80
N TRP A 43 -13.83 -10.03 -36.95
CA TRP A 43 -14.61 -9.49 -38.07
C TRP A 43 -13.89 -8.26 -38.67
N PRO A 44 -12.63 -8.39 -39.17
CA PRO A 44 -11.85 -7.23 -39.63
C PRO A 44 -12.51 -6.52 -40.84
N HIS A 45 -13.29 -7.22 -41.65
CA HIS A 45 -14.01 -6.67 -42.79
C HIS A 45 -15.15 -5.70 -42.39
N LEU A 46 -15.62 -5.72 -41.15
CA LEU A 46 -16.65 -4.81 -40.64
C LEU A 46 -16.09 -3.48 -40.11
N VAL A 47 -14.77 -3.40 -39.82
CA VAL A 47 -14.15 -2.21 -39.24
C VAL A 47 -14.30 -0.98 -40.13
N GLN A 48 -14.01 -1.11 -41.42
CA GLN A 48 -14.10 0.01 -42.36
C GLN A 48 -15.54 0.54 -42.51
N PRO A 49 -16.60 -0.29 -42.76
CA PRO A 49 -17.97 0.19 -42.82
C PRO A 49 -18.47 0.87 -41.53
N ILE A 50 -18.00 0.42 -40.38
CA ILE A 50 -18.38 1.03 -39.09
C ILE A 50 -17.73 2.41 -38.94
N ASN A 51 -16.48 2.58 -39.38
CA ASN A 51 -15.79 3.89 -39.39
C ASN A 51 -16.48 4.88 -40.34
N GLU A 52 -16.88 4.39 -41.55
CA GLU A 52 -17.55 5.21 -42.56
C GLU A 52 -18.96 5.67 -42.10
N ALA A 53 -19.57 5.00 -41.12
CA ALA A 53 -20.83 5.41 -40.53
C ALA A 53 -20.75 6.64 -39.61
N GLU A 54 -19.55 7.18 -39.34
CA GLU A 54 -19.31 8.40 -38.57
C GLU A 54 -20.09 8.49 -37.25
N GLY A 55 -20.17 7.36 -36.51
CA GLY A 55 -20.90 7.25 -35.25
C GLY A 55 -22.41 7.04 -35.35
N ALA A 56 -22.94 6.92 -36.53
CA ALA A 56 -24.31 6.46 -36.73
C ALA A 56 -24.42 4.93 -36.53
N CYS A 57 -25.62 4.44 -36.24
CA CYS A 57 -25.89 3.00 -36.25
C CYS A 57 -25.82 2.48 -37.67
N THR A 58 -25.07 1.39 -37.87
CA THR A 58 -25.02 0.71 -39.18
C THR A 58 -25.37 -0.77 -39.03
N ALA A 59 -26.21 -1.27 -39.94
CA ALA A 59 -26.64 -2.66 -39.97
C ALA A 59 -25.76 -3.45 -40.94
N LEU A 60 -25.08 -4.48 -40.45
CA LEU A 60 -24.15 -5.31 -41.20
C LEU A 60 -24.25 -6.78 -40.73
N GLU A 61 -24.50 -7.68 -41.68
CA GLU A 61 -24.46 -9.15 -41.45
C GLU A 61 -25.33 -9.64 -40.29
N GLY A 62 -26.57 -9.15 -40.21
CA GLY A 62 -27.50 -9.55 -39.15
C GLY A 62 -27.25 -8.92 -37.78
N LYS A 63 -26.39 -7.92 -37.72
CA LYS A 63 -26.06 -7.17 -36.50
C LYS A 63 -26.08 -5.66 -36.77
N THR A 64 -26.37 -4.92 -35.73
CA THR A 64 -26.27 -3.44 -35.75
C THR A 64 -25.07 -3.01 -34.92
N PHE A 65 -24.22 -2.15 -35.49
CA PHE A 65 -23.01 -1.63 -34.88
C PHE A 65 -23.11 -0.13 -34.63
N LYS A 66 -22.45 0.34 -33.62
CA LYS A 66 -22.24 1.77 -33.34
C LYS A 66 -20.90 1.99 -32.68
N ALA A 67 -20.09 2.89 -33.25
CA ALA A 67 -18.81 3.26 -32.66
C ALA A 67 -19.00 3.93 -31.28
N LEU A 68 -18.15 3.56 -30.32
CA LEU A 68 -17.98 4.31 -29.09
C LEU A 68 -17.13 5.55 -29.41
N GLU A 69 -17.39 6.67 -28.71
CA GLU A 69 -16.64 7.90 -28.91
C GLU A 69 -15.14 7.67 -28.71
N GLY A 70 -14.31 8.13 -29.67
CA GLY A 70 -12.87 8.05 -29.69
C GLY A 70 -12.26 9.28 -30.38
N TRP A 71 -10.99 9.56 -30.16
CA TRP A 71 -10.28 10.68 -30.76
C TRP A 71 -9.73 10.28 -32.14
N GLY A 72 -10.06 11.01 -33.17
CA GLY A 72 -9.29 11.01 -34.42
C GLY A 72 -9.83 10.21 -35.61
N GLY A 73 -11.11 9.99 -35.76
CA GLY A 73 -11.74 9.48 -37.00
C GLY A 73 -11.69 7.97 -37.21
N GLN A 74 -11.07 7.23 -36.31
CA GLN A 74 -11.19 5.77 -36.20
C GLN A 74 -11.73 5.42 -34.82
N PHE A 75 -12.62 4.42 -34.73
CA PHE A 75 -13.09 3.97 -33.44
C PHE A 75 -12.05 3.09 -32.74
N ASP A 76 -11.88 3.24 -31.44
CA ASP A 76 -11.14 2.30 -30.60
C ASP A 76 -11.99 1.06 -30.30
N PHE A 77 -13.28 1.29 -30.07
CA PHE A 77 -14.27 0.26 -29.73
C PHE A 77 -15.60 0.57 -30.41
N ALA A 78 -16.34 -0.48 -30.76
CA ALA A 78 -17.72 -0.36 -31.25
C ALA A 78 -18.63 -1.36 -30.53
N ALA A 79 -19.80 -0.89 -30.10
CA ALA A 79 -20.87 -1.75 -29.61
C ALA A 79 -21.56 -2.44 -30.76
N PHE A 80 -22.07 -3.64 -30.54
CA PHE A 80 -22.93 -4.31 -31.47
C PHE A 80 -24.13 -4.99 -30.77
N THR A 81 -25.21 -5.13 -31.51
CA THR A 81 -26.41 -5.91 -31.12
C THR A 81 -26.80 -6.85 -32.24
N ARG A 82 -27.37 -8.01 -31.89
CA ARG A 82 -27.95 -8.93 -32.90
C ARG A 82 -29.25 -8.37 -33.40
N GLY A 83 -29.42 -8.32 -34.73
CA GLY A 83 -30.60 -7.78 -35.44
C GLY A 83 -30.27 -6.50 -36.21
N GLU A 84 -31.15 -6.19 -37.19
CA GLU A 84 -31.01 -5.04 -38.11
C GLU A 84 -32.22 -4.11 -38.08
N ASP A 85 -33.16 -4.35 -37.18
CA ASP A 85 -34.42 -3.60 -37.05
C ASP A 85 -34.22 -2.31 -36.20
N ALA A 86 -35.26 -1.50 -36.16
CA ALA A 86 -35.26 -0.24 -35.41
C ALA A 86 -35.07 -0.46 -33.89
N LEU A 87 -35.51 -1.59 -33.35
CA LEU A 87 -35.32 -1.95 -31.96
C LEU A 87 -33.86 -2.25 -31.68
N SER A 88 -33.22 -3.06 -32.54
CA SER A 88 -31.79 -3.35 -32.45
C SER A 88 -30.95 -2.09 -32.53
N SER A 89 -31.28 -1.14 -33.38
CA SER A 89 -30.62 0.17 -33.47
C SER A 89 -30.78 1.00 -32.19
N THR A 90 -31.97 0.97 -31.59
CA THR A 90 -32.22 1.68 -30.31
C THR A 90 -31.42 1.05 -29.16
N VAL A 91 -31.45 -0.28 -29.05
CA VAL A 91 -30.71 -1.01 -28.03
C VAL A 91 -29.19 -0.80 -28.19
N CYS A 92 -28.67 -0.86 -29.44
CA CYS A 92 -27.27 -0.58 -29.73
C CYS A 92 -26.86 0.83 -29.29
N SER A 93 -27.72 1.84 -29.57
CA SER A 93 -27.44 3.23 -29.14
C SER A 93 -27.43 3.38 -27.63
N MET A 94 -28.36 2.76 -26.91
CA MET A 94 -28.38 2.78 -25.44
C MET A 94 -27.19 2.05 -24.86
N ALA A 95 -26.81 0.89 -25.39
CA ALA A 95 -25.64 0.16 -24.99
C ALA A 95 -24.35 0.99 -25.20
N THR A 96 -24.24 1.70 -26.33
CA THR A 96 -23.12 2.58 -26.62
C THR A 96 -22.97 3.68 -25.58
N VAL A 97 -24.05 4.34 -25.14
CA VAL A 97 -24.03 5.37 -24.11
C VAL A 97 -23.54 4.78 -22.77
N ALA A 98 -24.08 3.64 -22.37
CA ALA A 98 -23.68 2.99 -21.12
C ALA A 98 -22.20 2.51 -21.15
N LEU A 99 -21.77 1.96 -22.28
CA LEU A 99 -20.38 1.51 -22.47
C LEU A 99 -19.38 2.67 -22.54
N ASN A 100 -19.75 3.81 -23.14
CA ASN A 100 -18.96 5.03 -23.09
C ASN A 100 -18.83 5.55 -21.65
N THR A 101 -19.91 5.56 -20.89
CA THR A 101 -19.86 5.95 -19.47
C THR A 101 -18.94 5.03 -18.67
N ALA A 102 -19.03 3.70 -18.92
CA ALA A 102 -18.14 2.75 -18.26
C ALA A 102 -16.67 2.93 -18.65
N LYS A 103 -16.39 3.23 -19.94
CA LYS A 103 -15.04 3.54 -20.45
C LYS A 103 -14.48 4.80 -19.79
N SER A 104 -15.24 5.91 -19.82
CA SER A 104 -14.83 7.19 -19.24
C SER A 104 -14.59 7.09 -17.74
N TYR A 105 -15.45 6.37 -17.01
CA TYR A 105 -15.28 6.13 -15.59
C TYR A 105 -14.00 5.33 -15.28
N TYR A 106 -13.69 4.35 -16.11
CA TYR A 106 -12.46 3.55 -15.95
C TYR A 106 -11.20 4.38 -16.25
N GLU A 107 -11.23 5.18 -17.33
CA GLU A 107 -10.12 6.07 -17.71
C GLU A 107 -9.88 7.13 -16.63
N GLU A 108 -10.93 7.78 -16.14
CA GLU A 108 -10.84 8.75 -15.04
C GLU A 108 -10.23 8.12 -13.78
N LYS A 109 -10.65 6.90 -13.45
CA LYS A 109 -10.13 6.17 -12.30
C LYS A 109 -8.64 5.84 -12.46
N HIS A 110 -8.22 5.36 -13.63
CA HIS A 110 -6.83 5.06 -13.91
C HIS A 110 -5.96 6.32 -13.87
N ASP A 111 -6.47 7.44 -14.36
CA ASP A 111 -5.78 8.72 -14.29
C ASP A 111 -5.59 9.19 -12.85
N LYS A 112 -6.62 9.13 -11.99
CA LYS A 112 -6.50 9.45 -10.56
C LYS A 112 -5.49 8.54 -9.85
N THR A 113 -5.55 7.24 -10.12
CA THR A 113 -4.63 6.25 -9.54
C THR A 113 -3.19 6.51 -9.99
N SER A 114 -2.97 6.74 -11.27
CA SER A 114 -1.66 7.07 -11.85
C SER A 114 -1.12 8.41 -11.32
N PHE A 115 -2.00 9.38 -11.14
CA PHE A 115 -1.66 10.68 -10.54
C PHE A 115 -1.18 10.53 -9.10
N VAL A 116 -1.94 9.83 -8.24
CA VAL A 116 -1.54 9.58 -6.84
C VAL A 116 -0.22 8.78 -6.80
N LYS A 117 -0.05 7.78 -7.68
CA LYS A 117 1.19 7.02 -7.80
C LYS A 117 2.39 7.92 -8.15
N SER A 118 2.20 8.88 -9.05
CA SER A 118 3.25 9.84 -9.43
C SER A 118 3.64 10.75 -8.26
N ILE A 119 2.66 11.16 -7.42
CA ILE A 119 2.94 11.94 -6.20
C ILE A 119 3.73 11.10 -5.21
N LEU A 120 3.28 9.90 -4.88
CA LEU A 120 3.94 9.00 -3.93
C LEU A 120 5.40 8.72 -4.34
N SER A 121 5.65 8.56 -5.65
CA SER A 121 6.99 8.33 -6.21
C SER A 121 7.86 9.58 -6.33
N ASP A 122 7.34 10.76 -5.96
CA ASP A 122 8.03 12.06 -6.11
C ASP A 122 8.41 12.40 -7.58
N ASN A 123 7.59 11.89 -8.53
CA ASN A 123 7.80 12.00 -9.98
C ASN A 123 6.94 13.07 -10.64
N ILE A 124 6.46 14.05 -9.89
CA ILE A 124 5.63 15.16 -10.37
C ILE A 124 6.09 16.48 -9.73
N LEU A 125 6.09 17.57 -10.50
CA LEU A 125 6.43 18.86 -9.98
C LEU A 125 5.33 19.39 -9.04
N LEU A 126 5.71 20.08 -7.98
CA LEU A 126 4.77 20.64 -7.00
C LEU A 126 3.72 21.55 -7.64
N SER A 127 4.11 22.34 -8.65
CA SER A 127 3.19 23.20 -9.43
C SER A 127 2.11 22.39 -10.14
N ASP A 128 2.48 21.21 -10.65
CA ASP A 128 1.61 20.39 -11.49
C ASP A 128 0.63 19.57 -10.65
N ILE A 129 0.96 19.32 -9.37
CA ILE A 129 0.06 18.62 -8.44
C ILE A 129 -1.29 19.35 -8.34
N TYR A 130 -1.29 20.66 -8.13
CA TYR A 130 -2.52 21.43 -7.99
C TYR A 130 -3.32 21.55 -9.28
N VAL A 131 -2.63 21.68 -10.42
CA VAL A 131 -3.29 21.75 -11.73
C VAL A 131 -3.98 20.44 -12.04
N ARG A 132 -3.27 19.31 -11.94
CA ARG A 132 -3.81 17.99 -12.24
C ARG A 132 -4.86 17.55 -11.21
N ALA A 133 -4.70 17.89 -9.94
CA ALA A 133 -5.70 17.61 -8.92
C ALA A 133 -7.05 18.24 -9.29
N LYS A 134 -7.04 19.51 -9.78
CA LYS A 134 -8.24 20.20 -10.22
C LYS A 134 -8.85 19.56 -11.47
N GLU A 135 -8.04 19.16 -12.46
CA GLU A 135 -8.49 18.48 -13.66
C GLU A 135 -9.12 17.12 -13.36
N LEU A 136 -8.52 16.36 -12.43
CA LEU A 136 -8.98 15.02 -12.03
C LEU A 136 -10.03 15.06 -10.91
N HIS A 137 -10.48 16.21 -10.47
CA HIS A 137 -11.42 16.37 -9.36
C HIS A 137 -10.97 15.60 -8.09
N VAL A 138 -9.67 15.73 -7.77
CA VAL A 138 -9.07 15.23 -6.52
C VAL A 138 -8.83 16.41 -5.59
N GLU A 139 -9.48 16.39 -4.44
CA GLU A 139 -9.34 17.48 -3.44
C GLU A 139 -7.89 17.55 -2.93
N ALA A 140 -7.28 18.74 -3.01
CA ALA A 140 -5.87 18.91 -2.70
C ALA A 140 -5.58 19.05 -1.20
N GLU A 141 -6.54 19.59 -0.44
CA GLU A 141 -6.40 19.97 0.98
C GLU A 141 -7.31 19.11 1.85
N LEU A 142 -6.99 17.83 1.99
CA LEU A 142 -7.68 16.89 2.87
C LEU A 142 -6.67 16.09 3.65
N ASN A 143 -7.03 15.75 4.88
CA ASN A 143 -6.25 14.80 5.68
C ASN A 143 -6.25 13.41 5.04
N ARG A 144 -5.08 12.84 4.85
CA ARG A 144 -4.90 11.49 4.31
C ARG A 144 -3.90 10.69 5.13
N GLY A 145 -4.24 9.43 5.39
CA GLY A 145 -3.32 8.43 5.93
C GLY A 145 -2.66 7.65 4.80
N VAL A 146 -1.37 7.39 4.94
CA VAL A 146 -0.61 6.54 4.01
C VAL A 146 -0.13 5.30 4.76
N PHE A 147 -0.52 4.14 4.25
CA PHE A 147 -0.20 2.84 4.79
C PHE A 147 0.59 2.05 3.74
N VAL A 148 1.74 1.55 4.12
CA VAL A 148 2.53 0.61 3.31
C VAL A 148 2.32 -0.79 3.87
N ILE A 149 1.87 -1.70 3.03
CA ILE A 149 1.57 -3.08 3.38
C ILE A 149 2.60 -3.95 2.67
N ARG A 150 3.42 -4.66 3.43
CA ARG A 150 4.50 -5.52 2.92
C ARG A 150 4.43 -6.90 3.52
N ARG A 151 4.66 -7.92 2.70
CA ARG A 151 4.78 -9.31 3.17
C ARG A 151 6.04 -9.51 4.01
N THR A 152 5.93 -10.47 4.93
CA THR A 152 7.05 -10.91 5.77
C THR A 152 7.44 -12.35 5.55
N ASP A 153 6.64 -13.11 4.77
CA ASP A 153 6.93 -14.50 4.42
C ASP A 153 7.62 -14.60 3.05
N ASP A 154 8.51 -15.59 2.87
CA ASP A 154 9.29 -15.83 1.64
C ASP A 154 8.45 -16.44 0.48
N LYS A 155 7.12 -16.40 0.54
CA LYS A 155 6.28 -16.89 -0.55
C LYS A 155 6.31 -15.89 -1.72
N ALA A 156 6.41 -16.40 -2.93
CA ALA A 156 6.71 -15.63 -4.15
C ALA A 156 5.61 -14.67 -4.62
N ASP A 157 4.41 -14.69 -4.04
CA ASP A 157 3.30 -13.88 -4.53
C ASP A 157 3.16 -12.57 -3.73
N ALA A 158 3.10 -11.44 -4.41
CA ALA A 158 2.86 -10.13 -3.79
C ALA A 158 1.53 -10.09 -3.01
N VAL A 159 1.37 -9.12 -2.08
CA VAL A 159 0.09 -8.88 -1.40
C VAL A 159 -0.99 -8.64 -2.48
N PRO A 160 -2.15 -9.34 -2.42
CA PRO A 160 -3.20 -9.13 -3.40
C PRO A 160 -3.81 -7.73 -3.27
N VAL A 161 -3.59 -6.89 -4.26
CA VAL A 161 -4.15 -5.52 -4.32
C VAL A 161 -5.68 -5.57 -4.24
N GLU A 162 -6.29 -6.56 -4.91
CA GLU A 162 -7.75 -6.74 -4.95
C GLU A 162 -8.33 -7.00 -3.54
N THR A 163 -7.62 -7.75 -2.69
CA THR A 163 -8.07 -8.00 -1.31
C THR A 163 -8.08 -6.71 -0.49
N VAL A 164 -7.01 -5.89 -0.59
CA VAL A 164 -6.96 -4.60 0.11
C VAL A 164 -8.02 -3.64 -0.45
N GLN A 165 -8.28 -3.66 -1.76
CA GLN A 165 -9.35 -2.87 -2.38
C GLN A 165 -10.75 -3.26 -1.88
N ASN A 166 -10.98 -4.55 -1.59
CA ASN A 166 -12.26 -5.02 -1.09
C ASN A 166 -12.51 -4.61 0.37
N ILE A 167 -11.45 -4.40 1.15
CA ILE A 167 -11.56 -3.85 2.52
C ILE A 167 -12.05 -2.39 2.48
N PHE A 168 -11.60 -1.63 1.45
CA PHE A 168 -11.93 -0.22 1.27
C PHE A 168 -12.64 0.00 -0.07
N PRO A 169 -13.94 -0.34 -0.16
CA PRO A 169 -14.68 -0.32 -1.42
C PRO A 169 -14.95 1.10 -1.96
N ASP A 170 -14.92 2.12 -1.09
CA ASP A 170 -15.10 3.51 -1.49
C ASP A 170 -13.85 4.05 -2.18
N ARG A 171 -13.89 4.04 -3.49
CA ARG A 171 -12.78 4.44 -4.36
C ARG A 171 -12.68 5.95 -4.59
N GLN A 172 -13.58 6.73 -4.03
CA GLN A 172 -13.48 8.20 -4.03
C GLN A 172 -12.61 8.68 -2.88
N THR A 173 -12.65 7.99 -1.75
CA THR A 173 -11.93 8.34 -0.54
C THR A 173 -10.66 7.51 -0.31
N SER A 174 -10.48 6.40 -1.03
CA SER A 174 -9.38 5.47 -0.83
C SER A 174 -8.70 5.07 -2.14
N PHE A 175 -7.38 5.21 -2.21
CA PHE A 175 -6.54 4.74 -3.32
C PHE A 175 -5.68 3.58 -2.87
N VAL A 176 -5.86 2.41 -3.50
CA VAL A 176 -5.02 1.23 -3.27
C VAL A 176 -4.17 1.00 -4.50
N LEU A 177 -2.85 0.98 -4.31
CA LEU A 177 -1.85 1.01 -5.37
C LEU A 177 -0.78 -0.06 -5.13
N SER A 178 -0.30 -0.71 -6.20
CA SER A 178 0.94 -1.48 -6.14
C SER A 178 2.12 -0.55 -6.38
N MET A 179 3.09 -0.55 -5.47
CA MET A 179 4.31 0.23 -5.52
C MET A 179 5.52 -0.69 -5.47
N GLY A 180 6.21 -0.83 -6.62
CA GLY A 180 7.28 -1.84 -6.76
C GLY A 180 6.73 -3.26 -6.86
N GLU A 181 7.54 -4.22 -6.46
CA GLU A 181 7.20 -5.66 -6.51
C GLU A 181 6.53 -6.15 -5.22
N ASP A 182 6.88 -5.56 -4.07
CA ASP A 182 6.54 -6.08 -2.74
C ASP A 182 5.49 -5.26 -1.99
N ASP A 183 5.30 -3.97 -2.36
CA ASP A 183 4.49 -3.04 -1.57
C ASP A 183 3.12 -2.79 -2.18
N VAL A 184 2.09 -2.94 -1.36
CA VAL A 184 0.77 -2.37 -1.60
C VAL A 184 0.60 -1.14 -0.71
N VAL A 185 0.16 -0.04 -1.30
CA VAL A 185 -0.03 1.22 -0.59
C VAL A 185 -1.50 1.59 -0.58
N LEU A 186 -2.02 1.87 0.59
CA LEU A 186 -3.31 2.49 0.78
C LEU A 186 -3.10 3.97 1.12
N VAL A 187 -3.72 4.84 0.33
CA VAL A 187 -3.91 6.26 0.67
C VAL A 187 -5.39 6.44 0.97
N GLN A 188 -5.72 6.72 2.22
CA GLN A 188 -7.10 6.87 2.69
C GLN A 188 -7.39 8.29 3.13
N GLN A 189 -8.51 8.86 2.67
CA GLN A 189 -9.01 10.12 3.18
C GLN A 189 -9.48 9.93 4.64
N LEU A 190 -9.18 10.92 5.47
CA LEU A 190 -9.46 10.94 6.89
C LEU A 190 -10.36 12.14 7.23
N GLY A 191 -11.02 12.10 8.37
CA GLY A 191 -11.77 13.24 8.90
C GLY A 191 -10.86 14.33 9.47
N ASP A 192 -11.48 15.42 9.97
CA ASP A 192 -10.72 16.57 10.48
C ASP A 192 -10.02 16.32 11.81
N ASN A 193 -10.58 15.48 12.67
CA ASN A 193 -10.07 15.16 14.00
C ASN A 193 -9.58 13.71 14.08
N VAL A 194 -8.49 13.40 13.36
CA VAL A 194 -7.91 12.05 13.34
C VAL A 194 -6.86 11.91 14.42
N GLU A 195 -6.99 10.88 15.22
CA GLU A 195 -5.96 10.46 16.16
C GLU A 195 -5.14 9.28 15.57
N MET A 196 -3.92 9.10 16.08
CA MET A 196 -3.07 7.97 15.69
C MET A 196 -3.77 6.62 15.93
N SER A 197 -4.59 6.53 16.96
CA SER A 197 -5.39 5.34 17.27
C SER A 197 -6.34 4.94 16.12
N ASP A 198 -6.80 5.88 15.31
CA ASP A 198 -7.69 5.57 14.17
C ASP A 198 -6.91 5.01 13.00
N LEU A 199 -5.69 5.52 12.78
CA LEU A 199 -4.76 4.94 11.78
C LEU A 199 -4.34 3.52 12.19
N GLU A 200 -4.06 3.29 13.48
CA GLU A 200 -3.73 1.97 13.99
C GLU A 200 -4.91 0.97 13.84
N LYS A 201 -6.16 1.41 14.02
CA LYS A 201 -7.35 0.59 13.75
C LYS A 201 -7.47 0.20 12.29
N THR A 202 -7.25 1.16 11.37
CA THR A 202 -7.22 0.89 9.93
C THR A 202 -6.14 -0.14 9.58
N ALA A 203 -4.94 0.03 10.12
CA ALA A 203 -3.84 -0.92 9.92
C ALA A 203 -4.15 -2.32 10.50
N ALA A 204 -4.80 -2.38 11.66
CA ALA A 204 -5.22 -3.63 12.28
C ALA A 204 -6.27 -4.36 11.43
N GLN A 205 -7.23 -3.64 10.86
CA GLN A 205 -8.23 -4.21 9.95
C GLN A 205 -7.56 -4.83 8.72
N ILE A 206 -6.55 -4.18 8.14
CA ILE A 206 -5.79 -4.70 7.00
C ILE A 206 -5.05 -5.98 7.39
N GLU A 207 -4.27 -5.95 8.47
CA GLU A 207 -3.46 -7.08 8.93
C GLU A 207 -4.35 -8.28 9.25
N GLU A 208 -5.41 -8.07 10.04
CA GLU A 208 -6.33 -9.14 10.44
C GLU A 208 -7.04 -9.77 9.24
N THR A 209 -7.52 -8.97 8.28
CA THR A 209 -8.22 -9.47 7.10
C THR A 209 -7.30 -10.34 6.24
N LEU A 210 -6.07 -9.88 5.97
CA LEU A 210 -5.09 -10.63 5.17
C LEU A 210 -4.64 -11.90 5.89
N ARG A 211 -4.48 -11.87 7.21
CA ARG A 211 -4.11 -13.02 8.03
C ARG A 211 -5.22 -14.08 8.09
N VAL A 212 -6.49 -13.66 8.28
CA VAL A 212 -7.65 -14.57 8.38
C VAL A 212 -7.94 -15.25 7.06
N ASN A 213 -7.79 -14.55 5.94
CA ASN A 213 -7.95 -15.14 4.60
C ASN A 213 -6.82 -16.14 4.25
N GLY A 214 -5.82 -16.31 5.10
CA GLY A 214 -4.70 -17.23 4.89
C GLY A 214 -3.78 -16.78 3.75
N GLU A 215 -3.91 -15.54 3.29
CA GLU A 215 -3.19 -15.03 2.13
C GLU A 215 -1.72 -14.72 2.47
N SER A 216 -1.44 -14.10 3.62
CA SER A 216 -0.07 -13.79 4.03
C SER A 216 0.04 -13.17 5.42
N THR A 217 1.23 -13.32 6.02
CA THR A 217 1.64 -12.49 7.16
C THR A 217 2.23 -11.19 6.61
N VAL A 218 1.66 -10.06 7.01
CA VAL A 218 2.07 -8.73 6.53
C VAL A 218 2.51 -7.83 7.68
N VAL A 219 3.38 -6.88 7.37
CA VAL A 219 3.67 -5.74 8.22
C VAL A 219 3.07 -4.49 7.58
N VAL A 220 2.41 -3.68 8.38
CA VAL A 220 1.82 -2.42 7.95
C VAL A 220 2.59 -1.26 8.57
N GLY A 221 3.24 -0.47 7.71
CA GLY A 221 3.89 0.79 8.07
C GLY A 221 2.92 1.95 7.91
N ILE A 222 2.87 2.84 8.89
CA ILE A 222 2.01 4.03 8.90
C ILE A 222 2.88 5.28 8.88
N GLY A 223 2.68 6.16 7.87
CA GLY A 223 3.29 7.48 7.80
C GLY A 223 2.57 8.52 8.65
N THR A 224 3.10 9.73 8.72
CA THR A 224 2.40 10.86 9.33
C THR A 224 1.21 11.28 8.47
N VAL A 225 0.18 11.87 9.08
CA VAL A 225 -0.99 12.38 8.34
C VAL A 225 -0.56 13.44 7.34
N ALA A 226 -0.88 13.23 6.07
CA ALA A 226 -0.67 14.20 5.01
C ALA A 226 -1.89 15.13 4.93
N THR A 227 -1.69 16.42 5.17
CA THR A 227 -2.76 17.44 5.11
C THR A 227 -2.97 18.00 3.71
N HIS A 228 -2.00 17.79 2.81
CA HIS A 228 -2.05 18.19 1.42
C HIS A 228 -1.54 17.07 0.52
N LEU A 229 -1.97 17.03 -0.74
CA LEU A 229 -1.47 16.05 -1.72
C LEU A 229 0.06 16.06 -1.85
N ARG A 230 0.71 17.21 -1.77
CA ARG A 230 2.18 17.33 -1.83
C ARG A 230 2.91 16.62 -0.71
N ASP A 231 2.24 16.38 0.42
CA ASP A 231 2.82 15.74 1.60
C ASP A 231 2.76 14.20 1.52
N LEU A 232 2.03 13.64 0.54
CA LEU A 232 1.88 12.20 0.37
C LEU A 232 3.21 11.48 0.14
N ALA A 233 4.11 12.06 -0.68
CA ALA A 233 5.43 11.48 -0.93
C ALA A 233 6.26 11.36 0.38
N LYS A 234 6.18 12.36 1.25
CA LYS A 234 6.84 12.36 2.56
C LYS A 234 6.24 11.26 3.44
N SER A 235 4.91 11.25 3.58
CA SER A 235 4.20 10.25 4.39
C SER A 235 4.47 8.81 3.91
N TYR A 236 4.55 8.60 2.60
CA TYR A 236 4.92 7.31 2.02
C TYR A 236 6.34 6.86 2.41
N LYS A 237 7.33 7.76 2.26
CA LYS A 237 8.72 7.49 2.69
C LYS A 237 8.81 7.19 4.20
N GLU A 238 8.02 7.88 5.01
CA GLU A 238 7.92 7.65 6.44
C GLU A 238 7.29 6.29 6.77
N ALA A 239 6.23 5.89 6.06
CA ALA A 239 5.62 4.57 6.22
C ALA A 239 6.59 3.43 5.84
N GLN A 240 7.37 3.60 4.76
CA GLN A 240 8.44 2.66 4.41
C GLN A 240 9.53 2.61 5.49
N MET A 241 9.96 3.77 5.99
CA MET A 241 10.93 3.87 7.08
C MET A 241 10.42 3.16 8.35
N ALA A 242 9.11 3.26 8.64
CA ALA A 242 8.51 2.57 9.78
C ALA A 242 8.71 1.05 9.68
N ILE A 243 8.48 0.45 8.51
CA ILE A 243 8.72 -0.97 8.29
C ILE A 243 10.20 -1.34 8.46
N GLU A 244 11.10 -0.58 7.82
CA GLU A 244 12.53 -0.89 7.85
C GLU A 244 13.12 -0.77 9.28
N VAL A 245 12.74 0.27 10.01
CA VAL A 245 13.18 0.47 11.41
C VAL A 245 12.53 -0.58 12.32
N GLY A 246 11.28 -0.90 12.10
CA GLY A 246 10.55 -1.91 12.85
C GLY A 246 11.17 -3.30 12.72
N LYS A 247 11.59 -3.69 11.52
CA LYS A 247 12.32 -4.95 11.30
C LYS A 247 13.57 -5.10 12.17
N VAL A 248 14.20 -3.99 12.53
CA VAL A 248 15.41 -3.99 13.36
C VAL A 248 15.10 -3.96 14.85
N PHE A 249 14.17 -3.10 15.27
CA PHE A 249 13.97 -2.78 16.69
C PHE A 249 12.72 -3.39 17.31
N ASP A 250 11.67 -3.61 16.54
CA ASP A 250 10.34 -4.05 16.95
C ASP A 250 9.89 -5.29 16.17
N THR A 251 10.72 -6.31 16.12
CA THR A 251 10.54 -7.53 15.28
C THR A 251 9.24 -8.31 15.54
N GLU A 252 8.59 -8.08 16.67
CA GLU A 252 7.35 -8.77 17.04
C GLU A 252 6.07 -7.98 16.65
N LYS A 253 6.24 -6.75 16.13
CA LYS A 253 5.10 -5.90 15.76
C LYS A 253 4.80 -6.00 14.28
N TYR A 254 3.52 -6.18 13.96
CA TYR A 254 2.98 -6.18 12.59
C TYR A 254 2.45 -4.82 12.16
N ILE A 255 2.23 -3.90 13.08
CA ILE A 255 1.78 -2.53 12.83
C ILE A 255 2.78 -1.57 13.43
N ILE A 256 3.38 -0.73 12.58
CA ILE A 256 4.47 0.15 12.98
C ILE A 256 4.19 1.56 12.46
N SER A 257 3.98 2.50 13.38
CA SER A 257 3.82 3.92 13.05
C SER A 257 5.17 4.64 13.07
N TYR A 258 5.40 5.50 12.08
CA TYR A 258 6.60 6.35 12.02
C TYR A 258 6.73 7.25 13.26
N GLU A 259 5.64 7.77 13.79
CA GLU A 259 5.65 8.62 14.98
C GLU A 259 6.14 7.87 16.22
N ASN A 260 5.87 6.57 16.31
CA ASN A 260 6.21 5.74 17.45
C ASN A 260 7.62 5.12 17.39
N LEU A 261 8.40 5.39 16.34
CA LEU A 261 9.76 4.85 16.18
C LEU A 261 10.76 5.39 17.22
N GLY A 262 10.50 6.57 17.76
CA GLY A 262 11.34 7.21 18.75
C GLY A 262 12.79 7.36 18.28
N ILE A 263 13.73 6.98 19.17
CA ILE A 263 15.17 7.07 18.90
C ILE A 263 15.63 6.08 17.82
N GLY A 264 14.87 5.02 17.56
CA GLY A 264 15.22 4.00 16.55
C GLY A 264 15.42 4.59 15.16
N ARG A 265 14.58 5.57 14.76
CA ARG A 265 14.72 6.25 13.47
C ARG A 265 16.00 7.06 13.33
N LEU A 266 16.51 7.63 14.43
CA LEU A 266 17.77 8.38 14.43
C LEU A 266 18.94 7.42 14.26
N ILE A 267 18.97 6.34 15.04
CA ILE A 267 20.01 5.32 14.97
C ILE A 267 20.08 4.69 13.58
N TYR A 268 18.93 4.37 12.98
CA TYR A 268 18.87 3.77 11.65
C TYR A 268 19.46 4.65 10.54
N GLN A 269 19.51 5.98 10.75
CA GLN A 269 20.09 6.94 9.80
C GLN A 269 21.58 7.25 10.06
N LEU A 270 22.16 6.73 11.15
CA LEU A 270 23.56 6.95 11.43
C LEU A 270 24.48 6.15 10.50
N PRO A 271 25.61 6.71 10.09
CA PRO A 271 26.66 5.94 9.42
C PRO A 271 27.14 4.77 10.30
N THR A 272 27.32 3.60 9.71
CA THR A 272 27.75 2.40 10.44
C THR A 272 29.10 2.60 11.13
N THR A 273 30.02 3.32 10.48
CA THR A 273 31.32 3.69 11.05
C THR A 273 31.20 4.49 12.35
N LEU A 274 30.24 5.42 12.43
CA LEU A 274 29.98 6.16 13.66
C LEU A 274 29.41 5.24 14.76
N CYS A 275 28.55 4.32 14.37
CA CYS A 275 27.97 3.30 15.25
C CYS A 275 29.05 2.37 15.85
N GLU A 276 29.98 1.91 15.02
CA GLU A 276 31.13 1.08 15.46
C GLU A 276 32.04 1.84 16.44
N MET A 277 32.41 3.09 16.11
CA MET A 277 33.21 3.95 17.00
C MET A 277 32.51 4.15 18.34
N PHE A 278 31.20 4.44 18.33
CA PHE A 278 30.43 4.61 19.56
C PHE A 278 30.46 3.36 20.44
N LEU A 279 30.27 2.16 19.89
CA LEU A 279 30.34 0.91 20.66
C LEU A 279 31.73 0.67 21.24
N GLN A 280 32.80 0.96 20.48
CA GLN A 280 34.17 0.85 20.96
C GLN A 280 34.47 1.83 22.11
N GLU A 281 33.92 3.03 22.07
CA GLU A 281 34.08 4.02 23.15
C GLU A 281 33.32 3.63 24.41
N VAL A 282 32.08 3.12 24.26
CA VAL A 282 31.24 2.73 25.39
C VAL A 282 31.79 1.47 26.08
N PHE A 283 32.22 0.48 25.31
CA PHE A 283 32.66 -0.83 25.82
C PHE A 283 34.18 -1.08 25.71
N LYS A 284 34.98 -0.08 26.04
CA LYS A 284 36.43 -0.09 25.93
C LYS A 284 37.14 -1.32 26.53
N LYS A 285 36.59 -1.91 27.59
CA LYS A 285 37.25 -2.99 28.36
C LYS A 285 36.65 -4.37 28.12
N ASN A 286 35.37 -4.45 27.82
CA ASN A 286 34.69 -5.72 27.63
C ASN A 286 33.63 -5.53 26.56
N PRO A 287 33.71 -6.26 25.43
CA PRO A 287 32.71 -6.18 24.39
C PRO A 287 31.32 -6.60 24.92
N ILE A 288 30.28 -5.98 24.41
CA ILE A 288 28.88 -6.28 24.79
C ILE A 288 28.54 -7.75 24.56
N ASP A 289 29.29 -8.44 23.68
CA ASP A 289 29.15 -9.87 23.39
C ASP A 289 29.61 -10.78 24.54
N ALA A 290 30.36 -10.23 25.50
CA ALA A 290 30.72 -10.95 26.71
C ALA A 290 29.54 -11.10 27.71
N LEU A 291 28.43 -10.41 27.48
CA LEU A 291 27.21 -10.54 28.28
C LEU A 291 26.45 -11.81 27.90
N ASP A 292 26.23 -12.66 28.90
CA ASP A 292 25.39 -13.85 28.71
C ASP A 292 23.89 -13.52 28.46
N LYS A 293 23.17 -14.48 27.91
CA LYS A 293 21.73 -14.30 27.58
C LYS A 293 20.89 -13.93 28.79
N GLU A 294 21.22 -14.44 29.98
CA GLU A 294 20.46 -14.14 31.22
C GLU A 294 20.70 -12.68 31.63
N THR A 295 21.90 -12.19 31.48
CA THR A 295 22.27 -10.80 31.75
C THR A 295 21.56 -9.86 30.79
N LEU A 296 21.58 -10.14 29.48
CA LEU A 296 20.85 -9.37 28.47
C LEU A 296 19.35 -9.37 28.71
N PHE A 297 18.78 -10.52 29.08
CA PHE A 297 17.35 -10.63 29.45
C PHE A 297 17.01 -9.76 30.67
N THR A 298 17.86 -9.77 31.69
CA THR A 298 17.71 -8.94 32.89
C THR A 298 17.73 -7.44 32.54
N ILE A 299 18.66 -7.03 31.68
CA ILE A 299 18.79 -5.65 31.20
C ILE A 299 17.53 -5.22 30.44
N ASN A 300 17.09 -6.01 29.48
CA ASN A 300 15.88 -5.70 28.72
C ASN A 300 14.65 -5.56 29.63
N LYS A 301 14.47 -6.48 30.57
CA LYS A 301 13.37 -6.40 31.54
C LYS A 301 13.49 -5.19 32.47
N PHE A 302 14.68 -4.73 32.79
CA PHE A 302 14.89 -3.53 33.59
C PHE A 302 14.50 -2.27 32.80
N PHE A 303 14.86 -2.18 31.51
CA PHE A 303 14.43 -1.10 30.63
C PHE A 303 12.90 -1.12 30.37
N GLU A 304 12.30 -2.29 30.11
CA GLU A 304 10.86 -2.44 29.90
C GLU A 304 10.04 -1.99 31.13
N ASN A 305 10.59 -2.10 32.34
CA ASN A 305 9.95 -1.66 33.56
C ASN A 305 10.45 -0.29 34.06
N ASN A 306 10.88 0.58 33.11
CA ASN A 306 11.26 1.98 33.38
C ASN A 306 12.30 2.14 34.51
N LEU A 307 13.27 1.22 34.59
CA LEU A 307 14.32 1.19 35.61
C LEU A 307 13.80 1.06 37.05
N ILE A 308 12.58 0.56 37.23
CA ILE A 308 11.97 0.36 38.56
C ILE A 308 12.34 -1.02 39.08
N LEU A 309 13.23 -1.04 40.10
CA LEU A 309 13.76 -2.28 40.72
C LEU A 309 12.66 -3.23 41.21
N SER A 310 11.63 -2.72 41.90
CA SER A 310 10.56 -3.54 42.47
C SER A 310 9.72 -4.22 41.41
N GLU A 311 9.37 -3.49 40.35
CA GLU A 311 8.60 -4.00 39.22
C GLU A 311 9.39 -5.05 38.43
N THR A 312 10.64 -4.75 38.15
CA THR A 312 11.55 -5.66 37.41
C THR A 312 11.77 -6.96 38.21
N ALA A 313 12.04 -6.88 39.50
CA ALA A 313 12.22 -8.06 40.34
C ALA A 313 10.97 -8.96 40.34
N ARG A 314 9.78 -8.33 40.43
CA ARG A 314 8.49 -9.04 40.34
C ARG A 314 8.31 -9.74 38.99
N LYS A 315 8.59 -9.04 37.89
CA LYS A 315 8.48 -9.60 36.52
C LYS A 315 9.50 -10.69 36.22
N LEU A 316 10.68 -10.64 36.84
CA LEU A 316 11.71 -11.66 36.73
C LEU A 316 11.53 -12.81 37.71
N PHE A 317 10.53 -12.75 38.60
CA PHE A 317 10.31 -13.71 39.67
C PHE A 317 11.53 -13.92 40.60
N VAL A 318 12.27 -12.85 40.89
CA VAL A 318 13.44 -12.86 41.75
C VAL A 318 13.27 -11.91 42.92
N HIS A 319 14.03 -12.15 44.00
CA HIS A 319 14.10 -11.20 45.13
C HIS A 319 14.82 -9.91 44.71
N ARG A 320 14.41 -8.75 45.24
CA ARG A 320 14.99 -7.44 44.90
C ARG A 320 16.50 -7.43 45.06
N ASN A 321 17.04 -8.04 46.12
CA ASN A 321 18.48 -8.10 46.34
C ASN A 321 19.21 -8.91 45.26
N THR A 322 18.60 -9.93 44.70
CA THR A 322 19.16 -10.71 43.59
C THR A 322 19.25 -9.83 42.33
N LEU A 323 18.22 -9.02 42.05
CA LEU A 323 18.29 -8.06 40.94
C LEU A 323 19.38 -7.02 41.15
N VAL A 324 19.51 -6.46 42.37
CA VAL A 324 20.59 -5.51 42.69
C VAL A 324 21.97 -6.14 42.46
N TYR A 325 22.16 -7.38 42.89
CA TYR A 325 23.41 -8.12 42.64
C TYR A 325 23.69 -8.30 41.15
N ARG A 326 22.67 -8.61 40.33
CA ARG A 326 22.81 -8.71 38.87
C ARG A 326 23.19 -7.38 38.24
N LEU A 327 22.57 -6.28 38.67
CA LEU A 327 22.94 -4.94 38.19
C LEU A 327 24.36 -4.53 38.60
N GLU A 328 24.81 -4.87 39.78
CA GLU A 328 26.21 -4.67 40.20
C GLU A 328 27.20 -5.50 39.35
N LYS A 329 26.83 -6.74 39.00
CA LYS A 329 27.61 -7.55 38.07
C LYS A 329 27.71 -6.86 36.70
N ILE A 330 26.61 -6.33 36.17
CA ILE A 330 26.58 -5.59 34.89
C ILE A 330 27.49 -4.37 34.95
N LYS A 331 27.39 -3.57 36.03
CA LYS A 331 28.28 -2.42 36.26
C LYS A 331 29.75 -2.81 36.24
N LYS A 332 30.11 -3.92 36.91
CA LYS A 332 31.51 -4.41 36.93
C LYS A 332 32.00 -4.85 35.55
N LEU A 333 31.13 -5.44 34.73
CA LEU A 333 31.46 -5.93 33.41
C LEU A 333 31.55 -4.79 32.38
N THR A 334 30.65 -3.84 32.42
CA THR A 334 30.50 -2.82 31.36
C THR A 334 31.07 -1.45 31.78
N GLY A 335 31.20 -1.19 33.07
CA GLY A 335 31.53 0.12 33.61
C GLY A 335 30.32 1.04 33.79
N LEU A 336 29.12 0.65 33.31
CA LEU A 336 27.92 1.46 33.34
C LEU A 336 26.97 0.98 34.44
N ASP A 337 26.52 1.90 35.29
CA ASP A 337 25.51 1.63 36.32
C ASP A 337 24.10 1.92 35.79
N LEU A 338 23.36 0.88 35.42
CA LEU A 338 22.00 1.03 34.85
C LEU A 338 20.98 1.67 35.79
N ARG A 339 21.34 1.94 37.04
CA ARG A 339 20.51 2.69 38.00
C ARG A 339 20.73 4.20 37.88
N GLU A 340 21.84 4.62 37.27
CA GLU A 340 22.13 6.00 36.92
C GLU A 340 21.55 6.31 35.54
N PHE A 341 20.81 7.41 35.39
CA PHE A 341 20.06 7.73 34.20
C PHE A 341 20.92 7.86 32.94
N ASP A 342 22.02 8.57 33.02
CA ASP A 342 22.93 8.79 31.86
C ASP A 342 23.60 7.50 31.41
N ASP A 343 24.03 6.64 32.34
CA ASP A 343 24.58 5.33 32.05
C ASP A 343 23.53 4.40 31.43
N ALA A 344 22.31 4.44 31.95
CA ALA A 344 21.19 3.65 31.40
C ALA A 344 20.84 4.06 29.98
N ILE A 345 20.77 5.37 29.66
CA ILE A 345 20.56 5.86 28.30
C ILE A 345 21.69 5.40 27.39
N THR A 346 22.95 5.61 27.81
CA THR A 346 24.13 5.22 27.04
C THR A 346 24.08 3.73 26.70
N PHE A 347 23.74 2.90 27.67
CA PHE A 347 23.63 1.45 27.49
C PHE A 347 22.47 1.08 26.56
N LYS A 348 21.29 1.73 26.70
CA LYS A 348 20.12 1.50 25.84
C LYS A 348 20.44 1.83 24.41
N VAL A 349 21.07 2.97 24.15
CA VAL A 349 21.51 3.38 22.81
C VAL A 349 22.51 2.38 22.23
N ALA A 350 23.48 1.94 23.04
CA ALA A 350 24.47 0.95 22.60
C ALA A 350 23.83 -0.41 22.22
N LEU A 351 22.84 -0.87 22.96
CA LEU A 351 22.07 -2.07 22.57
C LEU A 351 21.34 -1.88 21.23
N MET A 352 20.75 -0.70 21.01
CA MET A 352 20.07 -0.40 19.75
C MET A 352 21.06 -0.30 18.59
N VAL A 353 22.18 0.39 18.79
CA VAL A 353 23.26 0.48 17.79
C VAL A 353 23.77 -0.92 17.42
N LYS A 354 23.98 -1.80 18.40
CA LYS A 354 24.37 -3.18 18.13
C LYS A 354 23.34 -3.94 17.28
N LYS A 355 22.04 -3.85 17.61
CA LYS A 355 20.97 -4.44 16.79
C LYS A 355 21.00 -3.92 15.35
N TYR A 356 21.21 -2.62 15.19
CA TYR A 356 21.31 -2.00 13.87
C TYR A 356 22.51 -2.52 13.08
N LEU A 357 23.71 -2.57 13.65
CA LEU A 357 24.89 -3.11 12.97
C LEU A 357 24.70 -4.58 12.60
N ALA A 358 24.15 -5.39 13.50
CA ALA A 358 23.84 -6.79 13.23
C ALA A 358 22.86 -6.95 12.04
N SER A 359 21.85 -6.06 11.94
CA SER A 359 20.92 -6.06 10.79
C SER A 359 21.60 -5.70 9.46
N ARG A 360 22.77 -5.06 9.51
CA ARG A 360 23.61 -4.74 8.34
C ARG A 360 24.70 -5.78 8.07
N GLY A 361 24.70 -6.90 8.82
CA GLY A 361 25.73 -7.95 8.70
C GLY A 361 27.10 -7.54 9.24
N ILE A 362 27.16 -6.53 10.11
CA ILE A 362 28.38 -6.04 10.72
C ILE A 362 28.45 -6.61 12.13
N GLU A 363 29.48 -7.43 12.40
CA GLU A 363 29.84 -7.88 13.73
C GLU A 363 30.66 -6.78 14.43
N ALA A 364 30.11 -6.20 15.51
CA ALA A 364 30.72 -5.08 16.24
C ALA A 364 30.98 -5.42 17.72
#